data_d81e8182b822ff5600524b29dcc5fbb9
#
_entry.id   d81e8182b822ff5600524b29dcc5fbb9
#
_cell.length_a   1.000
_cell.length_b   1.000
_cell.length_c   1.000
_cell.angle_alpha   90.00
_cell.angle_beta   90.00
_cell.angle_gamma   90.00
#
_symmetry.space_group_name_H-M   'P 1'
#
loop_
_entity.id
_entity.type
_entity.pdbx_description
1 polymer ?
#
loop_
_entity_poly.entity_id
_entity_poly.type
_entity_poly.pdbx_seq_one_letter_code
_entity_poly.pdbx_strand_id
1 'polypeptide(L)'
;MKLTELLYPFAFLPVCLLLYYVLPKRCRNAALLAASLLFFAWGTPEYLVLLVLAILLNYFAGLELESLLEDGKTGHARLVLVLTILADLLPLLFFKYYGEAAAALNRVFVLSLPVHALPAPVGVSFYTFTLLSALSDVYHGRAPMEKNLIRFALFVSFFPKLTSGPIVQYADMQPQLEPHEFVRERVGSGMRLFVIGLAKKVILAGLLGTPFYALKVLGPQALSVCGAWLGALLYALMLYFDFSGYSDMAIGAAKMFGFEFLANFDYPYCADSVAAFWRRWHMSLGFWFRTYIYIPLGGSRCGTARTICNLLLVWLLTGIWHGAAATFVVWGLYYGLLLILEKFVLRDALARVPAILRRVLTFLLVVIGWVPFFSDTLGQAGAWLARMFSAGQAGFVDAAALYYLRTTWPVLLIAVFAALPYGCRFGNRFFRAGRTASMVSSLYFIGLLLLCIAGMVNGTYVSFLYAQF
;
A
#
# COMPACT_ATOMS: atom_id res chain seq x y z
N MET A 1 1.61 15.62 8.28
CA MET A 1 3.06 15.30 8.17
C MET A 1 3.22 14.08 7.28
N LYS A 2 4.22 14.06 6.39
CA LYS A 2 4.53 12.87 5.56
C LYS A 2 5.78 12.20 6.10
N LEU A 3 5.88 10.87 5.97
CA LEU A 3 7.06 10.10 6.43
C LEU A 3 8.37 10.53 5.72
N THR A 4 8.27 11.16 4.56
CA THR A 4 9.39 11.67 3.75
C THR A 4 9.67 13.16 3.92
N GLU A 5 8.98 13.85 4.80
CA GLU A 5 9.34 15.23 5.19
C GLU A 5 10.52 15.18 6.17
N LEU A 6 11.49 16.07 6.04
CA LEU A 6 12.68 16.11 6.93
C LEU A 6 12.31 16.17 8.42
N LEU A 7 11.22 16.86 8.75
CA LEU A 7 10.73 16.95 10.12
C LEU A 7 10.40 15.58 10.72
N TYR A 8 9.92 14.61 9.91
CA TYR A 8 9.54 13.29 10.41
C TYR A 8 10.74 12.46 10.91
N PRO A 9 11.76 12.13 10.09
CA PRO A 9 12.87 11.28 10.52
C PRO A 9 13.84 11.98 11.47
N PHE A 10 13.94 13.33 11.45
CA PHE A 10 14.95 14.06 12.22
C PHE A 10 14.44 14.77 13.48
N ALA A 11 13.15 14.97 13.62
CA ALA A 11 12.56 15.56 14.83
C ALA A 11 11.44 14.70 15.39
N PHE A 12 10.37 14.47 14.63
CA PHE A 12 9.18 13.80 15.17
C PHE A 12 9.46 12.37 15.66
N LEU A 13 10.03 11.51 14.82
CA LEU A 13 10.30 10.12 15.16
C LEU A 13 11.31 9.97 16.32
N PRO A 14 12.46 10.68 16.35
CA PRO A 14 13.38 10.63 17.49
C PRO A 14 12.75 11.13 18.79
N VAL A 15 11.99 12.21 18.78
CA VAL A 15 11.29 12.74 19.96
C VAL A 15 10.25 11.73 20.47
N CYS A 16 9.46 11.15 19.57
CA CYS A 16 8.49 10.12 19.94
C CYS A 16 9.18 8.88 20.57
N LEU A 17 10.29 8.42 20.00
CA LEU A 17 11.07 7.30 20.54
C LEU A 17 11.63 7.61 21.93
N LEU A 18 12.22 8.80 22.10
CA LEU A 18 12.74 9.23 23.38
C LEU A 18 11.62 9.27 24.46
N LEU A 19 10.52 9.93 24.14
CA LEU A 19 9.36 10.01 25.06
C LEU A 19 8.82 8.63 25.40
N TYR A 20 8.65 7.74 24.40
CA TYR A 20 8.12 6.41 24.61
C TYR A 20 8.96 5.58 25.59
N TYR A 21 10.28 5.61 25.47
CA TYR A 21 11.15 4.79 26.32
C TYR A 21 11.54 5.43 27.66
N VAL A 22 11.53 6.78 27.76
CA VAL A 22 11.80 7.50 29.03
C VAL A 22 10.58 7.48 29.96
N LEU A 23 9.37 7.56 29.41
CA LEU A 23 8.14 7.56 30.20
C LEU A 23 7.91 6.21 30.92
N PRO A 24 7.27 6.24 32.12
CA PRO A 24 6.80 5.03 32.78
C PRO A 24 5.90 4.20 31.85
N LYS A 25 5.96 2.86 31.96
CA LYS A 25 5.18 1.94 31.08
C LYS A 25 3.71 2.33 30.96
N ARG A 26 3.06 2.69 32.09
CA ARG A 26 1.64 3.10 32.11
C ARG A 26 1.31 4.31 31.23
N CYS A 27 2.28 5.17 30.92
CA CYS A 27 2.09 6.38 30.11
C CYS A 27 2.50 6.21 28.65
N ARG A 28 3.22 5.14 28.29
CA ARG A 28 3.80 4.94 26.95
C ARG A 28 2.77 4.93 25.84
N ASN A 29 1.70 4.14 25.99
CA ASN A 29 0.65 4.06 24.98
C ASN A 29 -0.14 5.36 24.86
N ALA A 30 -0.37 6.08 25.97
CA ALA A 30 -1.01 7.40 25.92
C ALA A 30 -0.15 8.43 25.19
N ALA A 31 1.16 8.44 25.44
CA ALA A 31 2.10 9.32 24.74
C ALA A 31 2.17 8.99 23.24
N LEU A 32 2.20 7.70 22.91
CA LEU A 32 2.23 7.25 21.52
C LEU A 32 0.91 7.53 20.79
N LEU A 33 -0.23 7.42 21.47
CA LEU A 33 -1.53 7.85 20.98
C LEU A 33 -1.55 9.36 20.72
N ALA A 34 -1.10 10.18 21.69
CA ALA A 34 -1.04 11.63 21.52
C ALA A 34 -0.15 12.02 20.33
N ALA A 35 1.02 11.39 20.17
CA ALA A 35 1.88 11.58 19.03
C ALA A 35 1.18 11.18 17.70
N SER A 36 0.42 10.09 17.69
CA SER A 36 -0.32 9.62 16.50
C SER A 36 -1.44 10.59 16.11
N LEU A 37 -2.19 11.10 17.07
CA LEU A 37 -3.22 12.12 16.83
C LEU A 37 -2.61 13.43 16.37
N LEU A 38 -1.47 13.85 16.93
CA LEU A 38 -0.72 15.03 16.46
C LEU A 38 -0.21 14.83 15.02
N PHE A 39 0.32 13.66 14.70
CA PHE A 39 0.75 13.32 13.34
C PHE A 39 -0.40 13.44 12.32
N PHE A 40 -1.59 12.94 12.68
CA PHE A 40 -2.79 13.06 11.85
C PHE A 40 -3.24 14.52 11.71
N ALA A 41 -3.37 15.24 12.82
CA ALA A 41 -3.80 16.63 12.86
C ALA A 41 -2.83 17.57 12.11
N TRP A 42 -1.54 17.23 12.02
CA TRP A 42 -0.56 18.01 11.24
C TRP A 42 -0.89 18.05 9.75
N GLY A 43 -1.51 16.99 9.23
CA GLY A 43 -1.90 16.90 7.81
C GLY A 43 -3.29 17.42 7.52
N THR A 44 -4.25 17.10 8.39
CA THR A 44 -5.69 17.34 8.19
C THR A 44 -6.38 17.58 9.54
N PRO A 45 -6.12 18.73 10.20
CA PRO A 45 -6.63 19.00 11.55
C PRO A 45 -8.16 19.01 11.60
N GLU A 46 -8.82 19.45 10.53
CA GLU A 46 -10.28 19.53 10.37
C GLU A 46 -10.96 18.15 10.47
N TYR A 47 -10.25 17.08 10.16
CA TYR A 47 -10.80 15.71 10.21
C TYR A 47 -10.42 14.93 11.48
N LEU A 48 -9.71 15.56 12.44
CA LEU A 48 -9.35 14.89 13.70
C LEU A 48 -10.61 14.46 14.48
N VAL A 49 -11.63 15.28 14.50
CA VAL A 49 -12.92 14.96 15.15
C VAL A 49 -13.55 13.72 14.52
N LEU A 50 -13.53 13.63 13.19
CA LEU A 50 -14.07 12.46 12.47
C LEU A 50 -13.34 11.17 12.86
N LEU A 51 -11.99 11.19 12.91
CA LEU A 51 -11.20 10.05 13.35
C LEU A 51 -11.53 9.64 14.79
N VAL A 52 -11.62 10.62 15.72
CA VAL A 52 -11.95 10.36 17.12
C VAL A 52 -13.36 9.77 17.25
N LEU A 53 -14.35 10.32 16.55
CA LEU A 53 -15.72 9.79 16.54
C LEU A 53 -15.77 8.36 15.99
N ALA A 54 -15.03 8.05 14.91
CA ALA A 54 -14.95 6.70 14.37
C ALA A 54 -14.32 5.72 15.38
N ILE A 55 -13.25 6.14 16.08
CA ILE A 55 -12.62 5.33 17.15
C ILE A 55 -13.64 5.05 18.28
N LEU A 56 -14.34 6.06 18.77
CA LEU A 56 -15.31 5.91 19.86
C LEU A 56 -16.49 5.04 19.45
N LEU A 57 -17.06 5.26 18.26
CA LEU A 57 -18.13 4.44 17.72
C LEU A 57 -17.73 2.95 17.70
N ASN A 58 -16.58 2.65 17.12
CA ASN A 58 -16.11 1.26 17.01
C ASN A 58 -15.71 0.64 18.35
N TYR A 59 -15.19 1.45 19.27
CA TYR A 59 -14.88 0.99 20.62
C TYR A 59 -16.15 0.53 21.36
N PHE A 60 -17.19 1.37 21.41
CA PHE A 60 -18.43 1.01 22.10
C PHE A 60 -19.21 -0.08 21.36
N ALA A 61 -19.25 -0.02 20.01
CA ALA A 61 -19.87 -1.08 19.22
C ALA A 61 -19.17 -2.43 19.40
N GLY A 62 -17.83 -2.43 19.52
CA GLY A 62 -17.03 -3.64 19.75
C GLY A 62 -17.29 -4.27 21.11
N LEU A 63 -17.41 -3.44 22.18
CA LEU A 63 -17.75 -3.90 23.53
C LEU A 63 -19.18 -4.50 23.57
N GLU A 64 -20.15 -3.81 22.95
CA GLU A 64 -21.54 -4.31 22.85
C GLU A 64 -21.59 -5.60 22.05
N LEU A 65 -20.85 -5.67 20.93
CA LEU A 65 -20.76 -6.84 20.07
C LEU A 65 -20.25 -8.07 20.85
N GLU A 66 -19.17 -7.93 21.62
CA GLU A 66 -18.62 -8.99 22.45
C GLU A 66 -19.64 -9.44 23.51
N SER A 67 -20.28 -8.51 24.23
CA SER A 67 -21.31 -8.80 25.24
C SER A 67 -22.49 -9.54 24.65
N LEU A 68 -23.02 -9.10 23.48
CA LEU A 68 -24.14 -9.77 22.81
C LEU A 68 -23.79 -11.19 22.35
N LEU A 69 -22.53 -11.43 21.95
CA LEU A 69 -22.07 -12.77 21.57
C LEU A 69 -21.93 -13.68 22.79
N GLU A 70 -21.42 -13.17 23.93
CA GLU A 70 -21.35 -13.89 25.20
C GLU A 70 -22.76 -14.27 25.71
N ASP A 71 -23.75 -13.39 25.56
CA ASP A 71 -25.16 -13.65 25.89
C ASP A 71 -25.87 -14.59 24.89
N GLY A 72 -25.22 -15.01 23.79
CA GLY A 72 -25.83 -15.83 22.74
C GLY A 72 -26.83 -15.08 21.84
N LYS A 73 -26.91 -13.75 21.90
CA LYS A 73 -27.79 -12.87 21.13
C LYS A 73 -27.23 -12.59 19.73
N THR A 74 -26.94 -13.63 18.94
CA THR A 74 -26.24 -13.54 17.65
C THR A 74 -26.94 -12.65 16.62
N GLY A 75 -28.28 -12.58 16.63
CA GLY A 75 -29.06 -11.70 15.74
C GLY A 75 -28.82 -10.22 16.01
N HIS A 76 -28.80 -9.81 17.28
CA HIS A 76 -28.48 -8.43 17.68
C HIS A 76 -27.02 -8.09 17.43
N ALA A 77 -26.12 -9.02 17.74
CA ALA A 77 -24.69 -8.86 17.43
C ALA A 77 -24.45 -8.61 15.93
N ARG A 78 -25.13 -9.35 15.05
CA ARG A 78 -25.08 -9.13 13.60
C ARG A 78 -25.63 -7.76 13.18
N LEU A 79 -26.70 -7.29 13.83
CA LEU A 79 -27.27 -5.96 13.55
C LEU A 79 -26.27 -4.86 13.93
N VAL A 80 -25.67 -4.92 15.14
CA VAL A 80 -24.62 -3.98 15.58
C VAL A 80 -23.45 -3.98 14.60
N LEU A 81 -22.95 -5.16 14.20
CA LEU A 81 -21.87 -5.29 13.24
C LEU A 81 -22.21 -4.58 11.91
N VAL A 82 -23.37 -4.88 11.31
CA VAL A 82 -23.76 -4.33 10.01
C VAL A 82 -23.95 -2.82 10.08
N LEU A 83 -24.63 -2.32 11.11
CA LEU A 83 -24.85 -0.86 11.26
C LEU A 83 -23.53 -0.09 11.45
N THR A 84 -22.61 -0.64 12.23
CA THR A 84 -21.30 0.00 12.43
C THR A 84 -20.43 -0.05 11.18
N ILE A 85 -20.42 -1.17 10.44
CA ILE A 85 -19.76 -1.27 9.13
C ILE A 85 -20.30 -0.21 8.15
N LEU A 86 -21.63 -0.06 8.09
CA LEU A 86 -22.24 0.95 7.22
C LEU A 86 -21.83 2.37 7.65
N ALA A 87 -21.82 2.66 8.96
CA ALA A 87 -21.39 3.94 9.47
C ALA A 87 -19.91 4.25 9.15
N ASP A 88 -19.01 3.26 9.23
CA ASP A 88 -17.59 3.39 8.88
C ASP A 88 -17.35 3.59 7.39
N LEU A 89 -18.20 2.97 6.55
CA LEU A 89 -18.10 3.13 5.10
C LEU A 89 -18.62 4.47 4.60
N LEU A 90 -19.56 5.12 5.32
CA LEU A 90 -20.13 6.39 4.88
C LEU A 90 -19.10 7.50 4.64
N PRO A 91 -18.16 7.81 5.57
CA PRO A 91 -17.11 8.81 5.30
C PRO A 91 -16.24 8.42 4.11
N LEU A 92 -15.83 7.14 4.01
CA LEU A 92 -15.02 6.65 2.90
C LEU A 92 -15.73 6.86 1.56
N LEU A 93 -16.99 6.47 1.46
CA LEU A 93 -17.79 6.62 0.24
C LEU A 93 -18.03 8.09 -0.09
N PHE A 94 -18.32 8.89 0.92
CA PHE A 94 -18.57 10.32 0.73
C PHE A 94 -17.33 11.04 0.20
N PHE A 95 -16.21 10.97 0.88
CA PHE A 95 -15.01 11.72 0.48
C PHE A 95 -14.39 11.21 -0.82
N LYS A 96 -14.55 9.93 -1.13
CA LYS A 96 -13.88 9.34 -2.29
C LYS A 96 -14.73 9.34 -3.55
N TYR A 97 -16.05 9.24 -3.43
CA TYR A 97 -16.92 9.02 -4.59
C TYR A 97 -18.00 10.05 -4.79
N TYR A 98 -18.27 10.93 -3.81
CA TYR A 98 -19.35 11.91 -3.92
C TYR A 98 -19.21 12.80 -5.16
N GLY A 99 -18.01 13.33 -5.44
CA GLY A 99 -17.79 14.22 -6.58
C GLY A 99 -18.12 13.55 -7.92
N GLU A 100 -17.65 12.33 -8.13
CA GLU A 100 -17.93 11.55 -9.34
C GLU A 100 -19.40 11.13 -9.44
N ALA A 101 -19.99 10.71 -8.32
CA ALA A 101 -21.39 10.34 -8.26
C ALA A 101 -22.30 11.55 -8.56
N ALA A 102 -22.02 12.70 -7.95
CA ALA A 102 -22.75 13.95 -8.21
C ALA A 102 -22.62 14.38 -9.68
N ALA A 103 -21.42 14.31 -10.26
CA ALA A 103 -21.20 14.60 -11.67
C ALA A 103 -21.97 13.65 -12.60
N ALA A 104 -22.00 12.35 -12.28
CA ALA A 104 -22.76 11.36 -13.02
C ALA A 104 -24.28 11.61 -12.92
N LEU A 105 -24.80 11.84 -11.72
CA LEU A 105 -26.21 12.15 -11.49
C LEU A 105 -26.64 13.43 -12.19
N ASN A 106 -25.81 14.49 -12.16
CA ASN A 106 -26.08 15.73 -12.90
C ASN A 106 -26.20 15.50 -14.40
N ARG A 107 -25.37 14.62 -14.98
CA ARG A 107 -25.43 14.29 -16.41
C ARG A 107 -26.68 13.49 -16.79
N VAL A 108 -27.09 12.54 -15.94
CA VAL A 108 -28.20 11.61 -16.24
C VAL A 108 -29.55 12.25 -15.97
N PHE A 109 -29.67 12.99 -14.87
CA PHE A 109 -30.95 13.52 -14.38
C PHE A 109 -31.06 15.04 -14.49
N VAL A 110 -30.08 15.71 -15.14
CA VAL A 110 -30.04 17.18 -15.30
C VAL A 110 -30.20 17.91 -13.94
N LEU A 111 -29.55 17.34 -12.89
CA LEU A 111 -29.56 17.91 -11.55
C LEU A 111 -28.46 18.99 -11.43
N SER A 112 -28.55 19.82 -10.41
CA SER A 112 -27.55 20.85 -10.06
C SER A 112 -26.86 20.53 -8.73
N LEU A 113 -26.52 19.26 -8.49
CA LEU A 113 -25.78 18.87 -7.28
C LEU A 113 -24.39 19.51 -7.28
N PRO A 114 -23.94 20.07 -6.16
CA PRO A 114 -22.62 20.67 -6.08
C PRO A 114 -21.54 19.59 -6.28
N VAL A 115 -20.73 19.75 -7.34
CA VAL A 115 -19.59 18.88 -7.63
C VAL A 115 -18.37 19.47 -6.93
N HIS A 116 -18.27 19.30 -5.62
CA HIS A 116 -17.10 19.70 -4.86
C HIS A 116 -16.26 18.47 -4.53
N ALA A 117 -15.02 18.47 -5.00
CA ALA A 117 -14.00 17.53 -4.53
C ALA A 117 -13.54 18.02 -3.14
N LEU A 118 -14.19 17.55 -2.08
CA LEU A 118 -13.66 17.73 -0.73
C LEU A 118 -12.39 16.90 -0.59
N PRO A 119 -11.28 17.48 -0.09
CA PRO A 119 -10.08 16.71 0.14
C PRO A 119 -10.38 15.57 1.14
N ALA A 120 -10.08 14.35 0.76
CA ALA A 120 -10.32 13.21 1.65
C ALA A 120 -9.40 13.29 2.88
N PRO A 121 -9.89 12.91 4.07
CA PRO A 121 -9.04 12.76 5.26
C PRO A 121 -7.85 11.84 4.97
N VAL A 122 -6.66 12.25 5.36
CA VAL A 122 -5.46 11.42 5.15
C VAL A 122 -5.64 10.07 5.82
N GLY A 123 -5.47 8.99 5.06
CA GLY A 123 -5.59 7.62 5.56
C GLY A 123 -7.01 7.11 5.81
N VAL A 124 -8.07 7.81 5.34
CA VAL A 124 -9.46 7.38 5.54
C VAL A 124 -9.68 5.93 5.10
N SER A 125 -9.15 5.51 3.97
CA SER A 125 -9.24 4.13 3.50
C SER A 125 -8.55 3.13 4.44
N PHE A 126 -7.40 3.50 5.01
CA PHE A 126 -6.58 2.64 5.85
C PHE A 126 -7.16 2.48 7.26
N TYR A 127 -7.59 3.57 7.90
CA TYR A 127 -8.21 3.44 9.22
C TYR A 127 -9.60 2.81 9.14
N THR A 128 -10.37 3.02 8.06
CA THR A 128 -11.63 2.29 7.85
C THR A 128 -11.37 0.78 7.77
N PHE A 129 -10.40 0.32 6.98
CA PHE A 129 -10.05 -1.11 6.95
C PHE A 129 -9.58 -1.64 8.32
N THR A 130 -8.88 -0.81 9.09
CA THR A 130 -8.45 -1.13 10.44
C THR A 130 -9.66 -1.33 11.37
N LEU A 131 -10.64 -0.42 11.34
CA LEU A 131 -11.88 -0.51 12.14
C LEU A 131 -12.72 -1.72 11.75
N LEU A 132 -12.94 -1.93 10.44
CA LEU A 132 -13.66 -3.09 9.93
C LEU A 132 -12.99 -4.42 10.33
N SER A 133 -11.64 -4.45 10.41
CA SER A 133 -10.94 -5.65 10.88
C SER A 133 -11.21 -5.92 12.36
N ALA A 134 -11.25 -4.88 13.21
CA ALA A 134 -11.53 -5.04 14.64
C ALA A 134 -12.92 -5.65 14.89
N LEU A 135 -13.95 -5.03 14.30
CA LEU A 135 -15.33 -5.54 14.44
C LEU A 135 -15.50 -6.96 13.91
N SER A 136 -14.89 -7.23 12.74
CA SER A 136 -14.97 -8.56 12.14
C SER A 136 -14.23 -9.61 12.95
N ASP A 137 -13.07 -9.28 13.52
CA ASP A 137 -12.27 -10.22 14.31
C ASP A 137 -12.96 -10.53 15.65
N VAL A 138 -13.58 -9.54 16.29
CA VAL A 138 -14.39 -9.73 17.49
C VAL A 138 -15.62 -10.59 17.17
N TYR A 139 -16.37 -10.26 16.10
CA TYR A 139 -17.58 -11.00 15.72
C TYR A 139 -17.31 -12.48 15.42
N HIS A 140 -16.17 -12.78 14.80
CA HIS A 140 -15.81 -14.17 14.48
C HIS A 140 -14.97 -14.86 15.57
N GLY A 141 -14.78 -14.23 16.73
CA GLY A 141 -14.01 -14.77 17.85
C GLY A 141 -12.53 -14.97 17.56
N ARG A 142 -11.95 -14.20 16.62
CA ARG A 142 -10.51 -14.26 16.30
C ARG A 142 -9.65 -13.54 17.32
N ALA A 143 -10.18 -12.49 17.92
CA ALA A 143 -9.57 -11.75 19.01
C ALA A 143 -10.63 -11.18 19.94
N PRO A 144 -10.38 -11.08 21.26
CA PRO A 144 -11.29 -10.40 22.20
C PRO A 144 -11.27 -8.89 21.94
N MET A 145 -12.34 -8.21 22.34
CA MET A 145 -12.35 -6.73 22.27
C MET A 145 -11.39 -6.13 23.32
N GLU A 146 -10.58 -5.16 22.88
CA GLU A 146 -9.69 -4.41 23.78
C GLU A 146 -10.51 -3.50 24.69
N LYS A 147 -10.43 -3.72 26.01
CA LYS A 147 -11.23 -2.99 27.01
C LYS A 147 -10.60 -1.64 27.41
N ASN A 148 -9.35 -1.41 27.04
CA ASN A 148 -8.67 -0.13 27.26
C ASN A 148 -8.80 0.77 26.03
N LEU A 149 -9.56 1.86 26.17
CA LEU A 149 -9.81 2.82 25.07
C LEU A 149 -8.50 3.39 24.49
N ILE A 150 -7.47 3.67 25.31
CA ILE A 150 -6.19 4.22 24.84
C ILE A 150 -5.49 3.21 23.92
N ARG A 151 -5.51 1.91 24.27
CA ARG A 151 -4.92 0.85 23.45
C ARG A 151 -5.69 0.65 22.16
N PHE A 152 -7.01 0.64 22.22
CA PHE A 152 -7.84 0.55 21.01
C PHE A 152 -7.65 1.76 20.10
N ALA A 153 -7.67 2.98 20.65
CA ALA A 153 -7.42 4.20 19.90
C ALA A 153 -6.02 4.20 19.26
N LEU A 154 -5.00 3.72 19.99
CA LEU A 154 -3.65 3.54 19.46
C LEU A 154 -3.62 2.52 18.33
N PHE A 155 -4.32 1.38 18.47
CA PHE A 155 -4.44 0.42 17.37
C PHE A 155 -4.96 1.08 16.10
N VAL A 156 -6.00 1.90 16.19
CA VAL A 156 -6.59 2.55 15.01
C VAL A 156 -5.65 3.63 14.45
N SER A 157 -5.13 4.51 15.31
CA SER A 157 -4.45 5.75 14.91
C SER A 157 -2.93 5.66 14.84
N PHE A 158 -2.31 4.51 15.12
CA PHE A 158 -0.85 4.37 15.19
C PHE A 158 -0.16 4.91 13.94
N PHE A 159 0.59 6.01 14.09
CA PHE A 159 1.06 6.85 12.98
C PHE A 159 1.90 6.12 11.92
N PRO A 160 2.71 5.06 12.22
CA PRO A 160 3.45 4.37 11.17
C PRO A 160 2.56 3.69 10.13
N LYS A 161 1.36 3.22 10.53
CA LYS A 161 0.43 2.52 9.62
C LYS A 161 -0.75 3.38 9.16
N LEU A 162 -1.02 4.50 9.82
CA LEU A 162 -2.27 5.26 9.71
C LEU A 162 -2.56 5.77 8.30
N THR A 163 -1.56 6.27 7.58
CA THR A 163 -1.76 6.95 6.29
C THR A 163 -1.76 5.99 5.10
N SER A 164 -0.69 5.22 4.93
CA SER A 164 -0.50 4.28 3.80
C SER A 164 0.45 3.15 4.17
N GLY A 165 0.62 2.89 5.47
CA GLY A 165 1.40 1.76 5.96
C GLY A 165 0.71 0.42 5.67
N PRO A 166 1.31 -0.71 6.07
CA PRO A 166 0.65 -2.01 5.97
C PRO A 166 -0.69 -2.02 6.71
N ILE A 167 -1.71 -2.63 6.10
CA ILE A 167 -3.01 -2.83 6.73
C ILE A 167 -2.86 -3.98 7.74
N VAL A 168 -2.71 -3.62 9.02
CA VAL A 168 -2.53 -4.59 10.10
C VAL A 168 -3.90 -5.01 10.60
N GLN A 169 -4.18 -6.33 10.61
CA GLN A 169 -5.42 -6.88 11.13
C GLN A 169 -5.46 -6.74 12.66
N TYR A 170 -6.66 -6.62 13.22
CA TYR A 170 -6.82 -6.44 14.67
C TYR A 170 -6.27 -7.62 15.47
N ALA A 171 -6.58 -8.84 15.04
CA ALA A 171 -6.08 -10.04 15.68
C ALA A 171 -4.55 -10.15 15.73
N ASP A 172 -3.82 -9.55 14.75
CA ASP A 172 -2.36 -9.56 14.72
C ASP A 172 -1.76 -8.48 15.63
N MET A 173 -2.42 -7.34 15.82
CA MET A 173 -1.89 -6.22 16.60
C MET A 173 -2.38 -6.20 18.04
N GLN A 174 -3.58 -6.72 18.33
CA GLN A 174 -4.16 -6.71 19.68
C GLN A 174 -3.24 -7.32 20.74
N PRO A 175 -2.57 -8.46 20.54
CA PRO A 175 -1.64 -9.02 21.51
C PRO A 175 -0.37 -8.18 21.74
N GLN A 176 -0.10 -7.24 20.83
CA GLN A 176 1.08 -6.37 20.89
C GLN A 176 0.81 -5.00 21.53
N LEU A 177 -0.43 -4.72 21.99
CA LEU A 177 -0.82 -3.42 22.54
C LEU A 177 -0.31 -3.16 23.96
N GLU A 178 0.34 -4.13 24.60
CA GLU A 178 1.07 -3.88 25.84
C GLU A 178 2.32 -3.03 25.60
N PRO A 179 2.71 -2.14 26.53
CA PRO A 179 3.90 -1.30 26.37
C PRO A 179 5.18 -2.14 26.30
N HIS A 180 5.98 -1.89 25.28
CA HIS A 180 7.20 -2.65 25.00
C HIS A 180 8.42 -2.13 25.76
N GLU A 181 9.36 -3.04 26.05
CA GLU A 181 10.69 -2.71 26.59
C GLU A 181 11.63 -2.28 25.46
N PHE A 182 12.63 -1.45 25.84
CA PHE A 182 13.71 -1.10 24.92
C PHE A 182 14.60 -2.31 24.63
N VAL A 183 14.65 -2.70 23.35
CA VAL A 183 15.54 -3.76 22.87
C VAL A 183 16.40 -3.18 21.76
N ARG A 184 17.71 -3.02 22.02
CA ARG A 184 18.67 -2.38 21.12
C ARG A 184 18.68 -2.98 19.72
N GLU A 185 18.65 -4.31 19.63
CA GLU A 185 18.67 -5.06 18.37
C GLU A 185 17.41 -4.78 17.55
N ARG A 186 16.25 -4.67 18.21
CA ARG A 186 14.98 -4.36 17.58
C ARG A 186 14.97 -2.93 17.03
N VAL A 187 15.37 -1.97 17.85
CA VAL A 187 15.49 -0.56 17.41
C VAL A 187 16.50 -0.42 16.28
N GLY A 188 17.68 -1.03 16.38
CA GLY A 188 18.70 -0.99 15.33
C GLY A 188 18.25 -1.62 14.02
N SER A 189 17.55 -2.77 14.08
CA SER A 189 16.99 -3.41 12.88
C SER A 189 15.84 -2.60 12.26
N GLY A 190 15.00 -1.98 13.09
CA GLY A 190 13.95 -1.07 12.65
C GLY A 190 14.51 0.16 11.93
N MET A 191 15.56 0.78 12.50
CA MET A 191 16.24 1.93 11.89
C MET A 191 16.87 1.56 10.52
N ARG A 192 17.54 0.40 10.42
CA ARG A 192 18.08 -0.06 9.13
C ARG A 192 16.99 -0.24 8.08
N LEU A 193 15.88 -0.88 8.44
CA LEU A 193 14.75 -1.08 7.54
C LEU A 193 14.14 0.26 7.11
N PHE A 194 14.02 1.21 8.04
CA PHE A 194 13.55 2.57 7.75
C PHE A 194 14.44 3.27 6.72
N VAL A 195 15.77 3.23 6.90
CA VAL A 195 16.73 3.88 5.97
C VAL A 195 16.70 3.20 4.59
N ILE A 196 16.57 1.87 4.53
CA ILE A 196 16.40 1.15 3.26
C ILE A 196 15.11 1.61 2.56
N GLY A 197 14.01 1.68 3.31
CA GLY A 197 12.72 2.16 2.79
C GLY A 197 12.81 3.59 2.27
N LEU A 198 13.47 4.47 3.02
CA LEU A 198 13.69 5.86 2.62
C LEU A 198 14.52 5.95 1.32
N ALA A 199 15.58 5.14 1.19
CA ALA A 199 16.40 5.10 -0.02
C ALA A 199 15.63 4.56 -1.24
N LYS A 200 14.85 3.49 -1.07
CA LYS A 200 13.95 3.02 -2.13
C LYS A 200 13.04 4.13 -2.64
N LYS A 201 12.43 4.87 -1.72
CA LYS A 201 11.45 5.90 -2.05
C LYS A 201 12.08 7.18 -2.60
N VAL A 202 13.10 7.73 -1.93
CA VAL A 202 13.67 9.02 -2.32
C VAL A 202 14.63 8.89 -3.50
N ILE A 203 15.46 7.85 -3.49
CA ILE A 203 16.51 7.69 -4.52
C ILE A 203 15.94 6.92 -5.72
N LEU A 204 15.54 5.65 -5.54
CA LEU A 204 15.18 4.82 -6.68
C LEU A 204 13.86 5.26 -7.32
N ALA A 205 12.80 5.43 -6.54
CA ALA A 205 11.53 5.87 -7.11
C ALA A 205 11.61 7.31 -7.66
N GLY A 206 12.35 8.22 -7.02
CA GLY A 206 12.55 9.58 -7.51
C GLY A 206 13.27 9.62 -8.86
N LEU A 207 14.41 8.92 -8.98
CA LEU A 207 15.19 8.86 -10.20
C LEU A 207 14.49 8.16 -11.37
N LEU A 208 13.63 7.16 -11.09
CA LEU A 208 12.80 6.49 -12.10
C LEU A 208 11.56 7.30 -12.48
N GLY A 209 11.04 8.09 -11.55
CA GLY A 209 9.85 8.91 -11.76
C GLY A 209 10.06 10.04 -12.76
N THR A 210 11.20 10.73 -12.69
CA THR A 210 11.51 11.87 -13.58
C THR A 210 11.36 11.49 -15.06
N PRO A 211 12.04 10.47 -15.60
CA PRO A 211 11.89 10.07 -16.99
C PRO A 211 10.50 9.49 -17.30
N PHE A 212 9.86 8.79 -16.36
CA PHE A 212 8.48 8.33 -16.55
C PHE A 212 7.52 9.49 -16.79
N TYR A 213 7.52 10.51 -15.92
CA TYR A 213 6.62 11.65 -16.07
C TYR A 213 6.91 12.45 -17.35
N ALA A 214 8.17 12.58 -17.73
CA ALA A 214 8.52 13.21 -19.00
C ALA A 214 7.93 12.45 -20.21
N LEU A 215 8.03 11.12 -20.23
CA LEU A 215 7.40 10.30 -21.29
C LEU A 215 5.86 10.36 -21.21
N LYS A 216 5.28 10.38 -19.98
CA LYS A 216 3.81 10.52 -19.80
C LYS A 216 3.29 11.85 -20.39
N VAL A 217 4.02 12.94 -20.19
CA VAL A 217 3.67 14.28 -20.68
C VAL A 217 3.72 14.36 -22.22
N LEU A 218 4.68 13.67 -22.88
CA LEU A 218 4.71 13.58 -24.34
C LEU A 218 3.44 12.92 -24.91
N GLY A 219 2.86 12.00 -24.15
CA GLY A 219 1.65 11.29 -24.52
C GLY A 219 1.89 10.15 -25.54
N PRO A 220 0.97 9.17 -25.59
CA PRO A 220 1.17 7.94 -26.36
C PRO A 220 1.26 8.18 -27.88
N GLN A 221 0.72 9.28 -28.42
CA GLN A 221 0.77 9.60 -29.84
C GLN A 221 2.18 9.98 -30.31
N ALA A 222 2.95 10.66 -29.48
CA ALA A 222 4.30 11.12 -29.77
C ALA A 222 5.38 10.06 -29.46
N LEU A 223 5.04 8.99 -28.72
CA LEU A 223 5.99 7.95 -28.33
C LEU A 223 6.19 6.91 -29.45
N SER A 224 7.41 6.39 -29.55
CA SER A 224 7.70 5.15 -30.27
C SER A 224 7.27 3.92 -29.44
N VAL A 225 7.32 2.72 -30.07
CA VAL A 225 7.10 1.45 -29.35
C VAL A 225 8.05 1.31 -28.16
N CYS A 226 9.35 1.58 -28.39
CA CYS A 226 10.37 1.53 -27.34
C CYS A 226 10.09 2.55 -26.22
N GLY A 227 9.67 3.77 -26.55
CA GLY A 227 9.31 4.81 -25.58
C GLY A 227 8.11 4.40 -24.72
N ALA A 228 7.08 3.80 -25.31
CA ALA A 228 5.90 3.34 -24.59
C ALA A 228 6.23 2.19 -23.60
N TRP A 229 7.03 1.19 -24.04
CA TRP A 229 7.52 0.13 -23.15
C TRP A 229 8.45 0.63 -22.05
N LEU A 230 9.36 1.55 -22.40
CA LEU A 230 10.26 2.17 -21.43
C LEU A 230 9.46 2.92 -20.35
N GLY A 231 8.44 3.70 -20.75
CA GLY A 231 7.57 4.40 -19.81
C GLY A 231 6.82 3.44 -18.88
N ALA A 232 6.24 2.36 -19.43
CA ALA A 232 5.54 1.35 -18.62
C ALA A 232 6.49 0.61 -17.65
N LEU A 233 7.72 0.30 -18.08
CA LEU A 233 8.76 -0.32 -17.23
C LEU A 233 9.23 0.63 -16.11
N LEU A 234 9.48 1.89 -16.45
CA LEU A 234 9.86 2.92 -15.47
C LEU A 234 8.78 3.09 -14.42
N TYR A 235 7.50 3.14 -14.84
CA TYR A 235 6.38 3.20 -13.91
C TYR A 235 6.30 1.98 -12.99
N ALA A 236 6.42 0.78 -13.54
CA ALA A 236 6.38 -0.46 -12.77
C ALA A 236 7.45 -0.48 -11.66
N LEU A 237 8.70 -0.12 -11.99
CA LEU A 237 9.79 -0.06 -11.02
C LEU A 237 9.62 1.11 -10.04
N MET A 238 9.24 2.29 -10.52
CA MET A 238 8.96 3.46 -9.70
C MET A 238 7.88 3.15 -8.65
N LEU A 239 6.74 2.60 -9.06
CA LEU A 239 5.63 2.24 -8.18
C LEU A 239 6.07 1.21 -7.12
N TYR A 240 6.86 0.21 -7.53
CA TYR A 240 7.38 -0.78 -6.59
C TYR A 240 8.27 -0.16 -5.52
N PHE A 241 9.24 0.67 -5.90
CA PHE A 241 10.15 1.29 -4.95
C PHE A 241 9.48 2.38 -4.12
N ASP A 242 8.55 3.13 -4.68
CA ASP A 242 7.76 4.12 -3.95
C ASP A 242 6.95 3.46 -2.85
N PHE A 243 6.19 2.43 -3.17
CA PHE A 243 5.29 1.80 -2.21
C PHE A 243 5.99 0.80 -1.28
N SER A 244 6.91 -0.04 -1.78
CA SER A 244 7.69 -0.91 -0.89
C SER A 244 8.59 -0.11 0.04
N GLY A 245 9.14 1.01 -0.43
CA GLY A 245 9.92 1.93 0.38
C GLY A 245 9.11 2.54 1.51
N TYR A 246 7.90 3.02 1.21
CA TYR A 246 6.98 3.53 2.23
C TYR A 246 6.60 2.46 3.26
N SER A 247 6.29 1.24 2.79
CA SER A 247 5.97 0.11 3.67
C SER A 247 7.14 -0.26 4.59
N ASP A 248 8.37 -0.30 4.05
CA ASP A 248 9.57 -0.59 4.84
C ASP A 248 9.84 0.51 5.89
N MET A 249 9.61 1.78 5.55
CA MET A 249 9.70 2.88 6.52
C MET A 249 8.67 2.71 7.65
N ALA A 250 7.42 2.40 7.30
CA ALA A 250 6.35 2.19 8.28
C ALA A 250 6.62 0.99 9.20
N ILE A 251 7.04 -0.15 8.64
CA ILE A 251 7.41 -1.35 9.40
C ILE A 251 8.63 -1.08 10.27
N GLY A 252 9.65 -0.39 9.72
CA GLY A 252 10.86 -0.01 10.45
C GLY A 252 10.56 0.91 11.63
N ALA A 253 9.69 1.91 11.43
CA ALA A 253 9.24 2.81 12.49
C ALA A 253 8.46 2.05 13.58
N ALA A 254 7.48 1.22 13.20
CA ALA A 254 6.72 0.40 14.14
C ALA A 254 7.65 -0.53 14.96
N LYS A 255 8.64 -1.14 14.31
CA LYS A 255 9.62 -2.02 14.94
C LYS A 255 10.49 -1.29 15.97
N MET A 256 10.81 -0.03 15.74
CA MET A 256 11.53 0.78 16.73
C MET A 256 10.74 0.99 18.02
N PHE A 257 9.40 0.98 17.99
CA PHE A 257 8.51 1.02 19.16
C PHE A 257 8.20 -0.37 19.76
N GLY A 258 8.69 -1.44 19.13
CA GLY A 258 8.45 -2.80 19.61
C GLY A 258 7.37 -3.57 18.85
N PHE A 259 6.60 -2.92 17.96
CA PHE A 259 5.55 -3.57 17.17
C PHE A 259 6.13 -4.31 15.96
N GLU A 260 5.63 -5.51 15.71
CA GLU A 260 6.04 -6.31 14.56
C GLU A 260 4.92 -6.39 13.53
N PHE A 261 5.17 -5.84 12.36
CA PHE A 261 4.26 -5.91 11.21
C PHE A 261 4.81 -6.87 10.17
N LEU A 262 3.91 -7.56 9.49
CA LEU A 262 4.27 -8.44 8.39
C LEU A 262 4.80 -7.62 7.20
N ALA A 263 5.71 -8.22 6.44
CA ALA A 263 6.20 -7.62 5.19
C ALA A 263 5.03 -7.38 4.23
N ASN A 264 5.07 -6.26 3.51
CA ASN A 264 4.02 -5.91 2.54
C ASN A 264 4.43 -6.27 1.09
N PHE A 265 5.72 -6.50 0.85
CA PHE A 265 6.29 -6.88 -0.43
C PHE A 265 7.36 -7.96 -0.26
N ASP A 266 7.39 -8.96 -1.18
CA ASP A 266 8.38 -10.02 -1.24
C ASP A 266 8.82 -10.26 -2.69
N TYR A 267 9.64 -9.36 -3.25
CA TYR A 267 10.19 -9.45 -4.61
C TYR A 267 9.14 -9.86 -5.66
N PRO A 268 8.06 -9.11 -5.83
CA PRO A 268 6.90 -9.51 -6.63
C PRO A 268 7.23 -9.73 -8.11
N TYR A 269 8.20 -9.00 -8.66
CA TYR A 269 8.59 -9.13 -10.08
C TYR A 269 9.38 -10.42 -10.39
N CYS A 270 9.69 -11.23 -9.37
CA CYS A 270 10.24 -12.58 -9.55
C CYS A 270 9.18 -13.68 -9.65
N ALA A 271 7.90 -13.31 -9.55
CA ALA A 271 6.80 -14.27 -9.58
C ALA A 271 6.69 -14.98 -10.94
N ASP A 272 6.36 -16.26 -10.90
CA ASP A 272 6.18 -17.11 -12.08
C ASP A 272 4.71 -17.37 -12.43
N SER A 273 3.80 -16.61 -11.80
CA SER A 273 2.37 -16.62 -12.07
C SER A 273 1.72 -15.33 -11.53
N VAL A 274 0.59 -14.94 -12.08
CA VAL A 274 -0.16 -13.76 -11.63
C VAL A 274 -0.63 -13.95 -10.17
N ALA A 275 -1.04 -15.14 -9.81
CA ALA A 275 -1.40 -15.46 -8.43
C ALA A 275 -0.19 -15.36 -7.49
N ALA A 276 1.02 -15.78 -7.92
CA ALA A 276 2.24 -15.63 -7.13
C ALA A 276 2.67 -14.16 -7.01
N PHE A 277 2.46 -13.35 -8.06
CA PHE A 277 2.71 -11.91 -8.01
C PHE A 277 1.86 -11.24 -6.93
N TRP A 278 0.55 -11.46 -6.90
CA TRP A 278 -0.34 -10.86 -5.91
C TRP A 278 -0.15 -11.38 -4.48
N ARG A 279 0.40 -12.57 -4.30
CA ARG A 279 0.83 -13.05 -2.98
C ARG A 279 2.08 -12.37 -2.45
N ARG A 280 2.80 -11.58 -3.29
CA ARG A 280 4.05 -10.88 -2.98
C ARG A 280 3.95 -9.36 -3.11
N TRP A 281 2.89 -8.87 -3.72
CA TRP A 281 2.59 -7.45 -3.92
C TRP A 281 1.48 -7.02 -2.98
N HIS A 282 1.71 -5.94 -2.20
CA HIS A 282 0.72 -5.37 -1.26
C HIS A 282 0.00 -6.45 -0.44
N MET A 283 0.82 -7.29 0.22
CA MET A 283 0.37 -8.52 0.88
C MET A 283 -0.69 -8.24 1.94
N SER A 284 -0.57 -7.13 2.68
CA SER A 284 -1.53 -6.75 3.72
C SER A 284 -2.93 -6.50 3.17
N LEU A 285 -3.05 -5.84 2.00
CA LEU A 285 -4.33 -5.65 1.32
C LEU A 285 -4.91 -6.99 0.84
N GLY A 286 -4.06 -7.83 0.23
CA GLY A 286 -4.46 -9.17 -0.22
C GLY A 286 -4.96 -10.04 0.93
N PHE A 287 -4.29 -10.01 2.08
CA PHE A 287 -4.73 -10.71 3.29
C PHE A 287 -6.05 -10.15 3.82
N TRP A 288 -6.22 -8.82 3.83
CA TRP A 288 -7.45 -8.19 4.28
C TRP A 288 -8.64 -8.61 3.42
N PHE A 289 -8.57 -8.44 2.08
CA PHE A 289 -9.65 -8.87 1.17
C PHE A 289 -9.93 -10.36 1.25
N ARG A 290 -8.90 -11.19 1.39
CA ARG A 290 -9.06 -12.63 1.54
C ARG A 290 -9.80 -12.98 2.83
N THR A 291 -9.41 -12.36 3.95
CA THR A 291 -9.93 -12.70 5.28
C THR A 291 -11.35 -12.19 5.49
N TYR A 292 -11.64 -10.96 5.06
CA TYR A 292 -12.89 -10.29 5.40
C TYR A 292 -13.94 -10.29 4.27
N ILE A 293 -13.54 -10.62 3.04
CA ILE A 293 -14.48 -10.68 1.91
C ILE A 293 -14.47 -12.06 1.24
N TYR A 294 -13.33 -12.54 0.76
CA TYR A 294 -13.29 -13.75 -0.05
C TYR A 294 -13.71 -15.02 0.73
N ILE A 295 -13.16 -15.21 1.93
CA ILE A 295 -13.48 -16.37 2.78
C ILE A 295 -14.95 -16.35 3.25
N PRO A 296 -15.52 -15.24 3.76
CA PRO A 296 -16.94 -15.17 4.12
C PRO A 296 -17.91 -15.45 2.97
N LEU A 297 -17.53 -15.10 1.73
CA LEU A 297 -18.32 -15.43 0.53
C LEU A 297 -18.23 -16.92 0.13
N GLY A 298 -17.50 -17.74 0.89
CA GLY A 298 -17.28 -19.18 0.64
C GLY A 298 -15.95 -19.50 -0.04
N GLY A 299 -15.15 -18.50 -0.43
CA GLY A 299 -13.82 -18.69 -0.99
C GLY A 299 -13.80 -19.58 -2.24
N SER A 300 -12.93 -20.59 -2.23
CA SER A 300 -12.80 -21.62 -3.29
C SER A 300 -13.56 -22.92 -3.02
N ARG A 301 -14.33 -23.00 -1.93
CA ARG A 301 -14.95 -24.26 -1.49
C ARG A 301 -16.39 -24.45 -2.00
N CYS A 302 -16.98 -23.46 -2.66
CA CYS A 302 -18.39 -23.44 -3.07
C CYS A 302 -18.59 -23.71 -4.58
N GLY A 303 -17.71 -24.49 -5.20
CA GLY A 303 -17.78 -24.82 -6.63
C GLY A 303 -17.17 -23.73 -7.54
N THR A 304 -16.97 -24.08 -8.82
CA THR A 304 -16.24 -23.27 -9.79
C THR A 304 -16.92 -21.93 -10.08
N ALA A 305 -18.22 -21.94 -10.39
CA ALA A 305 -18.96 -20.73 -10.74
C ALA A 305 -18.92 -19.69 -9.61
N ARG A 306 -19.18 -20.11 -8.37
CA ARG A 306 -19.14 -19.22 -7.21
C ARG A 306 -17.72 -18.73 -6.91
N THR A 307 -16.70 -19.55 -7.13
CA THR A 307 -15.29 -19.11 -7.01
C THR A 307 -14.96 -18.03 -8.02
N ILE A 308 -15.43 -18.14 -9.27
CA ILE A 308 -15.26 -17.13 -10.32
C ILE A 308 -15.95 -15.83 -9.89
N CYS A 309 -17.21 -15.88 -9.47
CA CYS A 309 -17.92 -14.69 -8.97
C CYS A 309 -17.21 -14.03 -7.80
N ASN A 310 -16.73 -14.82 -6.82
CA ASN A 310 -16.01 -14.30 -5.66
C ASN A 310 -14.70 -13.61 -6.07
N LEU A 311 -13.94 -14.18 -7.02
CA LEU A 311 -12.73 -13.58 -7.54
C LEU A 311 -13.03 -12.26 -8.26
N LEU A 312 -14.00 -12.23 -9.17
CA LEU A 312 -14.40 -11.01 -9.88
C LEU A 312 -14.87 -9.93 -8.92
N LEU A 313 -15.69 -10.29 -7.91
CA LEU A 313 -16.16 -9.32 -6.92
C LEU A 313 -15.01 -8.74 -6.10
N VAL A 314 -14.09 -9.56 -5.61
CA VAL A 314 -12.92 -9.07 -4.85
C VAL A 314 -12.06 -8.14 -5.69
N TRP A 315 -11.80 -8.48 -6.95
CA TRP A 315 -10.99 -7.66 -7.83
C TRP A 315 -11.70 -6.38 -8.29
N LEU A 316 -13.00 -6.44 -8.51
CA LEU A 316 -13.83 -5.26 -8.75
C LEU A 316 -13.79 -4.31 -7.55
N LEU A 317 -13.99 -4.82 -6.33
CA LEU A 317 -13.90 -4.02 -5.10
C LEU A 317 -12.50 -3.46 -4.88
N THR A 318 -11.45 -4.22 -5.22
CA THR A 318 -10.07 -3.75 -5.16
C THR A 318 -9.84 -2.59 -6.15
N GLY A 319 -10.35 -2.69 -7.37
CA GLY A 319 -10.29 -1.61 -8.36
C GLY A 319 -11.05 -0.36 -7.89
N ILE A 320 -12.30 -0.53 -7.44
CA ILE A 320 -13.11 0.57 -6.89
C ILE A 320 -12.39 1.21 -5.70
N TRP A 321 -11.81 0.42 -4.79
CA TRP A 321 -11.08 0.95 -3.65
C TRP A 321 -9.90 1.85 -4.04
N HIS A 322 -9.21 1.57 -5.15
CA HIS A 322 -8.13 2.43 -5.66
C HIS A 322 -8.64 3.79 -6.15
N GLY A 323 -9.83 3.88 -6.71
CA GLY A 323 -10.39 5.15 -7.16
C GLY A 323 -11.69 5.03 -7.92
N ALA A 324 -12.37 6.17 -8.10
CA ALA A 324 -13.63 6.25 -8.83
C ALA A 324 -13.46 6.18 -10.35
N ALA A 325 -12.24 6.39 -10.88
CA ALA A 325 -11.99 6.37 -12.31
C ALA A 325 -12.19 4.99 -12.91
N ALA A 326 -12.82 4.92 -14.09
CA ALA A 326 -13.09 3.66 -14.79
C ALA A 326 -11.81 2.87 -15.11
N THR A 327 -10.65 3.53 -15.19
CA THR A 327 -9.35 2.90 -15.37
C THR A 327 -8.99 1.93 -14.25
N PHE A 328 -9.35 2.23 -13.00
CA PHE A 328 -9.13 1.33 -11.86
C PHE A 328 -10.07 0.14 -11.87
N VAL A 329 -11.32 0.33 -12.32
CA VAL A 329 -12.27 -0.76 -12.49
C VAL A 329 -11.77 -1.75 -13.56
N VAL A 330 -11.32 -1.23 -14.71
CA VAL A 330 -10.73 -2.04 -15.80
C VAL A 330 -9.47 -2.74 -15.31
N TRP A 331 -8.63 -2.07 -14.54
CA TRP A 331 -7.44 -2.67 -13.92
C TRP A 331 -7.79 -3.83 -12.98
N GLY A 332 -8.78 -3.65 -12.12
CA GLY A 332 -9.23 -4.73 -11.23
C GLY A 332 -9.80 -5.92 -12.00
N LEU A 333 -10.67 -5.68 -12.98
CA LEU A 333 -11.24 -6.73 -13.81
C LEU A 333 -10.17 -7.46 -14.64
N TYR A 334 -9.16 -6.75 -15.15
CA TYR A 334 -8.01 -7.35 -15.86
C TYR A 334 -7.33 -8.41 -14.98
N TYR A 335 -7.00 -8.09 -13.73
CA TYR A 335 -6.37 -9.07 -12.85
C TYR A 335 -7.34 -10.17 -12.38
N GLY A 336 -8.60 -9.84 -12.16
CA GLY A 336 -9.64 -10.85 -11.90
C GLY A 336 -9.72 -11.89 -13.02
N LEU A 337 -9.74 -11.45 -14.27
CA LEU A 337 -9.77 -12.33 -15.44
C LEU A 337 -8.49 -13.14 -15.58
N LEU A 338 -7.30 -12.53 -15.42
CA LEU A 338 -6.02 -13.26 -15.48
C LEU A 338 -5.94 -14.39 -14.44
N LEU A 339 -6.41 -14.13 -13.22
CA LEU A 339 -6.42 -15.15 -12.15
C LEU A 339 -7.41 -16.28 -12.44
N ILE A 340 -8.56 -15.99 -13.03
CA ILE A 340 -9.53 -16.99 -13.48
C ILE A 340 -8.93 -17.84 -14.61
N LEU A 341 -8.35 -17.20 -15.61
CA LEU A 341 -7.68 -17.89 -16.72
C LEU A 341 -6.54 -18.77 -16.23
N GLU A 342 -5.68 -18.25 -15.35
CA GLU A 342 -4.56 -19.00 -14.77
C GLU A 342 -5.06 -20.22 -13.98
N LYS A 343 -6.12 -20.05 -13.17
CA LYS A 343 -6.61 -21.10 -12.28
C LYS A 343 -7.40 -22.18 -12.99
N PHE A 344 -8.25 -21.84 -13.96
CA PHE A 344 -9.26 -22.74 -14.53
C PHE A 344 -8.99 -23.13 -15.99
N VAL A 345 -8.22 -22.35 -16.73
CA VAL A 345 -7.99 -22.58 -18.18
C VAL A 345 -6.55 -22.92 -18.49
N LEU A 346 -5.61 -22.13 -17.98
CA LEU A 346 -4.19 -22.21 -18.39
C LEU A 346 -3.33 -23.04 -17.45
N ARG A 347 -3.88 -23.57 -16.37
CA ARG A 347 -3.14 -24.29 -15.32
C ARG A 347 -2.19 -25.35 -15.88
N ASP A 348 -2.71 -26.28 -16.69
CA ASP A 348 -1.94 -27.41 -17.19
C ASP A 348 -0.99 -27.01 -18.33
N ALA A 349 -1.38 -26.01 -19.12
CA ALA A 349 -0.50 -25.45 -20.14
C ALA A 349 0.70 -24.73 -19.51
N LEU A 350 0.46 -23.88 -18.49
CA LEU A 350 1.52 -23.16 -17.78
C LEU A 350 2.45 -24.10 -17.00
N ALA A 351 1.95 -25.23 -16.50
CA ALA A 351 2.79 -26.22 -15.82
C ALA A 351 3.88 -26.83 -16.74
N ARG A 352 3.64 -26.85 -18.06
CA ARG A 352 4.58 -27.35 -19.07
C ARG A 352 5.60 -26.29 -19.53
N VAL A 353 5.36 -25.02 -19.24
CA VAL A 353 6.25 -23.89 -19.60
C VAL A 353 7.41 -23.81 -18.61
N PRO A 354 8.66 -23.67 -19.06
CA PRO A 354 9.81 -23.47 -18.18
C PRO A 354 9.63 -22.25 -17.26
N ALA A 355 10.08 -22.37 -16.00
CA ALA A 355 9.85 -21.33 -14.96
C ALA A 355 10.37 -19.95 -15.38
N ILE A 356 11.47 -19.87 -16.13
CA ILE A 356 12.01 -18.59 -16.60
C ILE A 356 11.05 -17.91 -17.57
N LEU A 357 10.45 -18.65 -18.51
CA LEU A 357 9.49 -18.10 -19.47
C LEU A 357 8.19 -17.67 -18.74
N ARG A 358 7.73 -18.45 -17.76
CA ARG A 358 6.59 -18.04 -16.92
C ARG A 358 6.84 -16.72 -16.19
N ARG A 359 8.05 -16.52 -15.64
CA ARG A 359 8.44 -15.27 -14.98
C ARG A 359 8.42 -14.10 -15.95
N VAL A 360 9.01 -14.28 -17.13
CA VAL A 360 9.00 -13.23 -18.16
C VAL A 360 7.57 -12.89 -18.58
N LEU A 361 6.75 -13.89 -18.86
CA LEU A 361 5.35 -13.71 -19.24
C LEU A 361 4.57 -12.99 -18.12
N THR A 362 4.71 -13.45 -16.88
CA THR A 362 4.04 -12.81 -15.72
C THR A 362 4.48 -11.37 -15.57
N PHE A 363 5.78 -11.08 -15.68
CA PHE A 363 6.31 -9.72 -15.61
C PHE A 363 5.72 -8.82 -16.71
N LEU A 364 5.68 -9.29 -17.95
CA LEU A 364 5.08 -8.54 -19.08
C LEU A 364 3.59 -8.27 -18.84
N LEU A 365 2.82 -9.27 -18.42
CA LEU A 365 1.40 -9.11 -18.08
C LEU A 365 1.22 -8.07 -16.96
N VAL A 366 2.09 -8.06 -15.98
CA VAL A 366 2.05 -7.08 -14.87
C VAL A 366 2.38 -5.68 -15.37
N VAL A 367 3.40 -5.51 -16.21
CA VAL A 367 3.76 -4.21 -16.81
C VAL A 367 2.61 -3.66 -17.66
N ILE A 368 1.97 -4.50 -18.48
CA ILE A 368 0.76 -4.15 -19.25
C ILE A 368 -0.38 -3.75 -18.29
N GLY A 369 -0.57 -4.49 -17.20
CA GLY A 369 -1.60 -4.22 -16.21
C GLY A 369 -1.41 -2.89 -15.47
N TRP A 370 -0.20 -2.33 -15.41
CA TRP A 370 0.02 -1.01 -14.84
C TRP A 370 -0.39 0.14 -15.78
N VAL A 371 -0.59 -0.10 -17.07
CA VAL A 371 -0.98 0.97 -18.04
C VAL A 371 -2.33 1.60 -17.68
N PRO A 372 -3.42 0.86 -17.46
CA PRO A 372 -4.67 1.46 -16.97
C PRO A 372 -4.49 2.20 -15.64
N PHE A 373 -3.62 1.70 -14.75
CA PHE A 373 -3.42 2.25 -13.42
C PHE A 373 -2.80 3.66 -13.41
N PHE A 374 -1.86 3.95 -14.33
CA PHE A 374 -1.27 5.28 -14.43
C PHE A 374 -1.97 6.21 -15.43
N SER A 375 -2.93 5.70 -16.17
CA SER A 375 -3.66 6.48 -17.18
C SER A 375 -4.81 7.25 -16.56
N ASP A 376 -4.97 8.50 -16.98
CA ASP A 376 -6.01 9.39 -16.44
C ASP A 376 -7.41 9.04 -17.03
N THR A 377 -7.44 8.46 -18.24
CA THR A 377 -8.68 8.03 -18.93
C THR A 377 -8.50 6.68 -19.61
N LEU A 378 -9.62 5.98 -19.91
CA LEU A 378 -9.60 4.75 -20.69
C LEU A 378 -9.08 4.97 -22.11
N GLY A 379 -9.37 6.13 -22.71
CA GLY A 379 -8.83 6.49 -24.03
C GLY A 379 -7.31 6.60 -24.02
N GLN A 380 -6.73 7.23 -23.00
CA GLN A 380 -5.28 7.30 -22.83
C GLN A 380 -4.66 5.91 -22.58
N ALA A 381 -5.29 5.08 -21.75
CA ALA A 381 -4.84 3.70 -21.51
C ALA A 381 -4.84 2.88 -22.81
N GLY A 382 -5.93 2.94 -23.58
CA GLY A 382 -6.04 2.26 -24.87
C GLY A 382 -5.01 2.76 -25.89
N ALA A 383 -4.79 4.08 -25.98
CA ALA A 383 -3.78 4.65 -26.87
C ALA A 383 -2.35 4.24 -26.47
N TRP A 384 -2.06 4.17 -25.13
CA TRP A 384 -0.75 3.70 -24.66
C TRP A 384 -0.52 2.23 -24.98
N LEU A 385 -1.52 1.38 -24.72
CA LEU A 385 -1.47 -0.04 -25.07
C LEU A 385 -1.30 -0.24 -26.56
N ALA A 386 -2.07 0.48 -27.40
CA ALA A 386 -1.92 0.43 -28.85
C ALA A 386 -0.49 0.81 -29.28
N ARG A 387 0.10 1.83 -28.64
CA ARG A 387 1.47 2.26 -28.95
C ARG A 387 2.52 1.22 -28.54
N MET A 388 2.33 0.48 -27.48
CA MET A 388 3.25 -0.60 -27.08
C MET A 388 3.37 -1.71 -28.14
N PHE A 389 2.35 -1.89 -29.00
CA PHE A 389 2.31 -2.97 -29.99
C PHE A 389 2.26 -2.50 -31.44
N SER A 390 2.16 -1.18 -31.70
CA SER A 390 2.09 -0.60 -33.05
C SER A 390 3.02 0.60 -33.18
N ALA A 391 3.86 0.59 -34.20
CA ALA A 391 4.87 1.62 -34.41
C ALA A 391 4.29 3.03 -34.68
N GLY A 392 3.13 3.17 -35.29
CA GLY A 392 2.53 4.46 -35.63
C GLY A 392 3.50 5.39 -36.37
N GLN A 393 3.30 6.71 -36.25
CA GLN A 393 4.16 7.71 -36.89
C GLN A 393 5.56 7.83 -36.29
N ALA A 394 5.71 7.57 -34.97
CA ALA A 394 7.00 7.69 -34.26
C ALA A 394 7.92 6.46 -34.48
N GLY A 395 7.46 5.43 -35.18
CA GLY A 395 8.26 4.23 -35.43
C GLY A 395 8.52 3.34 -34.23
N PHE A 396 9.51 2.46 -34.35
CA PHE A 396 9.88 1.54 -33.25
C PHE A 396 10.76 2.22 -32.21
N VAL A 397 11.61 3.18 -32.58
CA VAL A 397 12.56 3.88 -31.71
C VAL A 397 12.56 5.36 -32.08
N ASP A 398 12.46 6.23 -31.09
CA ASP A 398 12.55 7.69 -31.25
C ASP A 398 13.71 8.27 -30.42
N ALA A 399 14.00 9.56 -30.66
CA ALA A 399 15.06 10.27 -29.96
C ALA A 399 14.81 10.36 -28.43
N ALA A 400 13.55 10.52 -28.01
CA ALA A 400 13.19 10.59 -26.61
C ALA A 400 13.46 9.26 -25.89
N ALA A 401 13.04 8.13 -26.49
CA ALA A 401 13.32 6.80 -25.95
C ALA A 401 14.84 6.55 -25.77
N LEU A 402 15.63 6.89 -26.80
CA LEU A 402 17.08 6.75 -26.73
C LEU A 402 17.71 7.66 -25.68
N TYR A 403 17.26 8.91 -25.59
CA TYR A 403 17.75 9.85 -24.59
C TYR A 403 17.50 9.34 -23.18
N TYR A 404 16.22 8.97 -22.84
CA TYR A 404 15.89 8.49 -21.52
C TYR A 404 16.52 7.13 -21.21
N LEU A 405 16.67 6.24 -22.18
CA LEU A 405 17.37 4.98 -21.97
C LEU A 405 18.86 5.22 -21.65
N ARG A 406 19.54 6.12 -22.42
CA ARG A 406 20.95 6.46 -22.22
C ARG A 406 21.22 7.18 -20.91
N THR A 407 20.30 8.00 -20.44
CA THR A 407 20.47 8.74 -19.18
C THR A 407 20.07 7.93 -17.96
N THR A 408 19.16 6.94 -18.10
CA THR A 408 18.59 6.21 -16.96
C THR A 408 19.14 4.78 -16.81
N TRP A 409 19.90 4.23 -17.79
CA TRP A 409 20.35 2.84 -17.74
C TRP A 409 21.08 2.43 -16.45
N PRO A 410 21.95 3.28 -15.82
CA PRO A 410 22.61 2.87 -14.58
C PRO A 410 21.61 2.69 -13.44
N VAL A 411 20.63 3.60 -13.34
CA VAL A 411 19.55 3.52 -12.35
C VAL A 411 18.64 2.33 -12.61
N LEU A 412 18.32 2.05 -13.88
CA LEU A 412 17.55 0.85 -14.27
C LEU A 412 18.26 -0.44 -13.86
N LEU A 413 19.56 -0.56 -14.07
CA LEU A 413 20.33 -1.74 -13.63
C LEU A 413 20.30 -1.90 -12.11
N ILE A 414 20.52 -0.82 -11.35
CA ILE A 414 20.45 -0.84 -9.89
C ILE A 414 19.02 -1.21 -9.44
N ALA A 415 18.01 -0.62 -10.05
CA ALA A 415 16.60 -0.87 -9.74
C ALA A 415 16.21 -2.34 -10.01
N VAL A 416 16.57 -2.88 -11.17
CA VAL A 416 16.32 -4.30 -11.49
C VAL A 416 17.03 -5.21 -10.49
N PHE A 417 18.31 -4.96 -10.18
CA PHE A 417 19.05 -5.75 -9.17
C PHE A 417 18.40 -5.65 -7.78
N ALA A 418 17.99 -4.46 -7.35
CA ALA A 418 17.31 -4.23 -6.06
C ALA A 418 15.89 -4.82 -6.01
N ALA A 419 15.21 -4.96 -7.15
CA ALA A 419 13.92 -5.63 -7.25
C ALA A 419 14.03 -7.18 -7.21
N LEU A 420 15.23 -7.73 -7.24
CA LEU A 420 15.52 -9.16 -7.17
C LEU A 420 16.02 -9.56 -5.77
N PRO A 421 15.78 -10.80 -5.31
CA PRO A 421 16.21 -11.27 -3.99
C PRO A 421 17.74 -11.37 -3.82
N TYR A 422 18.49 -11.25 -4.90
CA TYR A 422 19.96 -11.38 -4.90
C TYR A 422 20.64 -10.23 -4.16
N GLY A 423 20.15 -8.99 -4.30
CA GLY A 423 20.68 -7.81 -3.61
C GLY A 423 20.64 -7.96 -2.09
N CYS A 424 19.50 -8.39 -1.56
CA CYS A 424 19.35 -8.65 -0.12
C CYS A 424 20.23 -9.82 0.37
N ARG A 425 20.30 -10.92 -0.40
CA ARG A 425 21.14 -12.08 -0.06
C ARG A 425 22.62 -11.71 -0.03
N PHE A 426 23.08 -10.93 -1.01
CA PHE A 426 24.45 -10.43 -1.07
C PHE A 426 24.76 -9.51 0.13
N GLY A 427 23.90 -8.53 0.41
CA GLY A 427 24.05 -7.63 1.56
C GLY A 427 24.09 -8.40 2.88
N ASN A 428 23.15 -9.32 3.10
CA ASN A 428 23.13 -10.17 4.30
C ASN A 428 24.39 -11.04 4.46
N ARG A 429 24.97 -11.52 3.37
CA ARG A 429 26.21 -12.29 3.40
C ARG A 429 27.41 -11.43 3.71
N PHE A 430 27.47 -10.24 3.12
CA PHE A 430 28.57 -9.29 3.27
C PHE A 430 28.65 -8.70 4.68
N PHE A 431 27.47 -8.39 5.28
CA PHE A 431 27.40 -7.73 6.60
C PHE A 431 27.28 -8.69 7.79
N ARG A 432 27.40 -10.03 7.58
CA ARG A 432 27.08 -11.04 8.62
C ARG A 432 28.17 -11.29 9.66
N ALA A 433 29.43 -10.92 9.46
CA ALA A 433 30.49 -11.40 10.37
C ALA A 433 31.59 -10.37 10.67
N GLY A 434 31.76 -10.08 11.97
CA GLY A 434 32.92 -9.41 12.52
C GLY A 434 32.79 -7.90 12.74
N ARG A 435 33.74 -7.36 13.51
CA ARG A 435 33.79 -5.93 13.89
C ARG A 435 33.92 -5.00 12.67
N THR A 436 34.70 -5.41 11.69
CA THR A 436 34.93 -4.69 10.42
C THR A 436 33.66 -4.64 9.57
N ALA A 437 32.92 -5.77 9.46
CA ALA A 437 31.64 -5.81 8.75
C ALA A 437 30.58 -4.90 9.39
N SER A 438 30.57 -4.80 10.73
CA SER A 438 29.70 -3.89 11.45
C SER A 438 30.04 -2.43 11.19
N MET A 439 31.31 -2.06 11.14
CA MET A 439 31.75 -0.69 10.81
C MET A 439 31.40 -0.32 9.37
N VAL A 440 31.68 -1.20 8.41
CA VAL A 440 31.35 -0.99 7.00
C VAL A 440 29.82 -0.86 6.80
N SER A 441 29.04 -1.70 7.51
CA SER A 441 27.59 -1.58 7.50
C SER A 441 27.13 -0.23 8.03
N SER A 442 27.71 0.25 9.13
CA SER A 442 27.32 1.54 9.71
C SER A 442 27.65 2.70 8.76
N LEU A 443 28.85 2.69 8.16
CA LEU A 443 29.25 3.69 7.17
C LEU A 443 28.35 3.67 5.93
N TYR A 444 27.96 2.46 5.46
CA TYR A 444 27.01 2.31 4.35
C TYR A 444 25.66 2.95 4.66
N PHE A 445 25.07 2.68 5.84
CA PHE A 445 23.77 3.25 6.22
C PHE A 445 23.84 4.76 6.47
N ILE A 446 24.94 5.27 7.01
CA ILE A 446 25.17 6.72 7.14
C ILE A 446 25.26 7.36 5.76
N GLY A 447 26.08 6.82 4.84
CA GLY A 447 26.19 7.32 3.47
C GLY A 447 24.85 7.29 2.73
N LEU A 448 24.09 6.20 2.88
CA LEU A 448 22.76 6.06 2.30
C LEU A 448 21.78 7.11 2.85
N LEU A 449 21.81 7.36 4.16
CA LEU A 449 20.99 8.39 4.80
C LEU A 449 21.35 9.80 4.31
N LEU A 450 22.65 10.11 4.17
CA LEU A 450 23.11 11.41 3.64
C LEU A 450 22.64 11.62 2.19
N LEU A 451 22.69 10.57 1.35
CA LEU A 451 22.14 10.62 -0.01
C LEU A 451 20.63 10.86 -0.01
N CYS A 452 19.90 10.22 0.91
CA CYS A 452 18.45 10.46 1.06
C CYS A 452 18.18 11.92 1.48
N ILE A 453 18.95 12.46 2.42
CA ILE A 453 18.82 13.87 2.85
C ILE A 453 19.05 14.80 1.66
N ALA A 454 20.10 14.59 0.88
CA ALA A 454 20.38 15.38 -0.32
C ALA A 454 19.21 15.32 -1.32
N GLY A 455 18.63 14.13 -1.56
CA GLY A 455 17.46 13.96 -2.42
C GLY A 455 16.20 14.66 -1.88
N MET A 456 15.98 14.62 -0.56
CA MET A 456 14.85 15.29 0.09
C MET A 456 14.97 16.82 0.04
N VAL A 457 16.17 17.37 0.24
CA VAL A 457 16.44 18.81 0.19
C VAL A 457 16.29 19.36 -1.23
N ASN A 458 16.78 18.61 -2.22
CA ASN A 458 16.68 19.01 -3.63
C ASN A 458 15.28 18.87 -4.23
N GLY A 459 14.30 18.28 -3.50
CA GLY A 459 12.94 18.11 -3.97
C GLY A 459 12.83 17.18 -5.19
N THR A 460 13.82 16.35 -5.44
CA THR A 460 13.89 15.45 -6.63
C THR A 460 13.01 14.21 -6.50
N TYR A 461 12.40 13.99 -5.34
CA TYR A 461 11.53 12.83 -5.14
C TYR A 461 10.08 13.14 -5.49
N VAL A 462 9.42 12.17 -6.11
CA VAL A 462 7.98 12.23 -6.40
C VAL A 462 7.18 12.09 -5.10
N SER A 463 6.16 12.93 -4.89
CA SER A 463 5.25 12.76 -3.76
C SER A 463 4.58 11.37 -3.85
N PHE A 464 4.33 10.76 -2.69
CA PHE A 464 3.80 9.39 -2.61
C PHE A 464 2.56 9.19 -3.48
N LEU A 465 2.68 8.31 -4.48
CA LEU A 465 1.61 8.05 -5.46
C LEU A 465 0.33 7.56 -4.77
N TYR A 466 0.46 6.69 -3.78
CA TYR A 466 -0.69 6.14 -3.03
C TYR A 466 -1.35 7.14 -2.06
N ALA A 467 -0.77 8.31 -1.81
CA ALA A 467 -1.44 9.36 -1.02
C ALA A 467 -2.56 10.07 -1.81
N GLN A 468 -2.68 9.77 -3.11
CA GLN A 468 -3.73 10.30 -3.98
C GLN A 468 -4.96 9.38 -4.04
N PHE A 469 -4.86 8.17 -3.46
CA PHE A 469 -5.89 7.16 -3.36
C PHE A 469 -6.43 7.10 -1.91
#